data_513750966fb162eea7833e602608ca9a
#
_entry.id   513750966fb162eea7833e602608ca9a
#
_cell.length_a   1.000
_cell.length_b   1.000
_cell.length_c   1.000
_cell.angle_alpha   90.00
_cell.angle_beta   90.00
_cell.angle_gamma   90.00
#
_symmetry.space_group_name_H-M   'P 1'
#
loop_
_entity.id
_entity.type
_entity.pdbx_description
1 polymer ?
#
loop_
_entity_poly.entity_id
_entity_poly.type
_entity_poly.pdbx_seq_one_letter_code
_entity_poly.pdbx_strand_id
1 'polypeptide(L)'
;MKQLTHDELIKLDKENTVFALTYDLSQDFIFLLSNKQGYVYGNASTSDVVYVISSFMIITYKTPTKDIKSLNLRSNSLLELQNYLNDDYYVVLSRLGEIPYNGDNYKNKLAFDAKMYQRIYKLVLSDYLAMKKLSEYFGINLWNIKKQSVGELLFAPITKPNFSFKYIVPTSIKQMLQYCSTELNNIVNDISKIDFTVVNGKITHGDKLPIYHKIGDLDFNIGIGGIHSNSTECTIKSNVYNYDVSSYYVNLLTNDNIFISMIGQDTVEKLRAIYNKRIEIKQNNYELSDGLKIVLASYTGKLNEPHSKNYCPQAYLQMTMTGQLLLLILSEFINKIGAKIIFVNTDGICVRTHDKNRVDKAVEYWCKQTKLKVNCDKYLCIKMDNINSYMAVKSNNEFIGKGSYNPDFSLNRSNNLIICSMAINLLFSLGIPIQQTIRKMDFKLLLINRKSGEQTYQYYFSYNGNPYGLRDVNGKKIPNSEHCCFYNGGKCPEDIMYTAYIEKAEKMLNDLGFIDEWDKEARRPKLANK
;
A
#
# COMPACT_ATOMS: atom_id res chain seq x y z
N MET A 1 13.61 22.23 -27.43
CA MET A 1 14.22 20.94 -27.74
C MET A 1 15.46 21.16 -28.59
N LYS A 2 16.57 20.50 -28.25
CA LYS A 2 17.80 20.55 -29.04
C LYS A 2 17.86 19.28 -29.87
N GLN A 3 18.04 19.39 -31.19
CA GLN A 3 18.34 18.26 -32.07
C GLN A 3 19.81 17.92 -31.90
N LEU A 4 20.14 16.63 -31.71
CA LEU A 4 21.50 16.14 -31.55
C LEU A 4 22.00 15.52 -32.85
N THR A 5 23.28 15.68 -33.11
CA THR A 5 24.05 14.83 -34.01
C THR A 5 24.57 13.61 -33.26
N HIS A 6 25.07 12.58 -33.98
CA HIS A 6 25.67 11.40 -33.35
C HIS A 6 26.82 11.76 -32.42
N ASP A 7 27.70 12.67 -32.82
CA ASP A 7 28.83 13.14 -32.01
C ASP A 7 28.39 13.92 -30.77
N GLU A 8 27.28 14.67 -30.86
CA GLU A 8 26.71 15.37 -29.70
C GLU A 8 26.03 14.41 -28.75
N LEU A 9 25.37 13.34 -29.23
CA LEU A 9 24.82 12.28 -28.41
C LEU A 9 25.90 11.59 -27.57
N ILE A 10 27.06 11.29 -28.21
CA ILE A 10 28.23 10.67 -27.53
C ILE A 10 28.84 11.61 -26.49
N LYS A 11 28.78 12.93 -26.71
CA LYS A 11 29.34 13.97 -25.81
C LYS A 11 28.41 14.42 -24.70
N LEU A 12 27.18 13.89 -24.59
CA LEU A 12 26.30 14.23 -23.48
C LEU A 12 26.96 13.85 -22.15
N ASP A 13 26.76 14.70 -21.15
CA ASP A 13 27.28 14.47 -19.79
C ASP A 13 26.71 13.16 -19.24
N LYS A 14 27.61 12.21 -18.94
CA LYS A 14 27.30 10.87 -18.44
C LYS A 14 27.21 10.83 -16.93
N GLU A 15 27.74 11.83 -16.26
CA GLU A 15 27.78 11.89 -14.80
C GLU A 15 26.58 12.65 -14.25
N ASN A 16 25.84 12.03 -13.34
CA ASN A 16 24.76 12.62 -12.56
C ASN A 16 23.50 13.08 -13.32
N THR A 17 23.34 12.74 -14.61
CA THR A 17 22.14 13.09 -15.37
C THR A 17 21.24 11.87 -15.57
N VAL A 18 20.00 11.96 -15.08
CA VAL A 18 18.96 10.96 -15.31
C VAL A 18 18.13 11.40 -16.50
N PHE A 19 18.00 10.53 -17.51
CA PHE A 19 17.19 10.79 -18.68
C PHE A 19 15.93 9.92 -18.69
N ALA A 20 14.78 10.54 -18.96
CA ALA A 20 13.61 9.80 -19.41
C ALA A 20 13.78 9.51 -20.91
N LEU A 21 13.71 8.22 -21.26
CA LEU A 21 13.87 7.72 -22.62
C LEU A 21 12.52 7.30 -23.19
N THR A 22 12.18 7.87 -24.33
CA THR A 22 11.16 7.34 -25.25
C THR A 22 11.76 7.23 -26.64
N TYR A 23 11.31 6.24 -27.42
CA TYR A 23 11.83 6.04 -28.78
C TYR A 23 10.78 5.41 -29.69
N ASP A 24 10.93 5.66 -30.98
CA ASP A 24 10.19 5.01 -32.04
C ASP A 24 11.15 4.67 -33.17
N LEU A 25 11.56 3.40 -33.25
CA LEU A 25 12.49 2.92 -34.26
C LEU A 25 11.82 2.77 -35.64
N SER A 26 10.50 2.74 -35.74
CA SER A 26 9.79 2.76 -37.03
C SER A 26 9.87 4.12 -37.70
N GLN A 27 10.17 5.15 -36.93
CA GLN A 27 10.34 6.55 -37.37
C GLN A 27 11.79 7.03 -37.16
N ASP A 28 12.71 6.15 -36.80
CA ASP A 28 14.13 6.42 -36.57
C ASP A 28 14.40 7.54 -35.54
N PHE A 29 13.65 7.57 -34.42
CA PHE A 29 13.77 8.62 -33.41
C PHE A 29 14.02 8.12 -32.00
N ILE A 30 14.91 8.83 -31.29
CA ILE A 30 15.08 8.77 -29.84
C ILE A 30 14.77 10.14 -29.26
N PHE A 31 14.01 10.16 -28.17
CA PHE A 31 13.79 11.35 -27.35
C PHE A 31 14.33 11.13 -25.94
N LEU A 32 15.21 12.05 -25.50
CA LEU A 32 15.80 12.06 -24.17
C LEU A 32 15.37 13.35 -23.46
N LEU A 33 14.83 13.21 -22.24
CA LEU A 33 14.46 14.35 -21.41
C LEU A 33 15.25 14.31 -20.11
N SER A 34 16.14 15.29 -19.90
CA SER A 34 16.81 15.55 -18.62
C SER A 34 16.00 16.54 -17.78
N ASN A 35 16.44 16.76 -16.53
CA ASN A 35 15.83 17.78 -15.66
C ASN A 35 15.93 19.21 -16.21
N LYS A 36 16.83 19.46 -17.15
CA LYS A 36 17.14 20.78 -17.69
C LYS A 36 16.66 20.96 -19.13
N GLN A 37 16.74 19.93 -19.97
CA GLN A 37 16.52 20.07 -21.40
C GLN A 37 16.06 18.77 -22.05
N GLY A 38 15.20 18.87 -23.07
CA GLY A 38 14.84 17.80 -23.97
C GLY A 38 15.74 17.75 -25.19
N TYR A 39 16.15 16.55 -25.57
CA TYR A 39 16.98 16.26 -26.73
C TYR A 39 16.23 15.33 -27.69
N VAL A 40 16.39 15.56 -28.98
CA VAL A 40 15.85 14.71 -30.05
C VAL A 40 17.03 14.24 -30.91
N TYR A 41 17.09 12.92 -31.14
CA TYR A 41 18.04 12.32 -32.07
C TYR A 41 17.25 11.62 -33.20
N GLY A 42 17.51 12.02 -34.42
CA GLY A 42 16.92 11.43 -35.63
C GLY A 42 17.87 10.43 -36.30
N ASN A 43 17.37 9.60 -37.21
CA ASN A 43 18.09 8.51 -37.84
C ASN A 43 18.63 7.48 -36.80
N ALA A 44 17.85 7.27 -35.74
CA ALA A 44 18.20 6.38 -34.65
C ALA A 44 18.09 4.90 -35.06
N SER A 45 19.07 4.13 -34.67
CA SER A 45 19.08 2.67 -34.83
C SER A 45 18.91 1.95 -33.48
N THR A 46 18.68 0.65 -33.52
CA THR A 46 18.70 -0.19 -32.31
C THR A 46 20.04 -0.05 -31.55
N SER A 47 21.16 0.12 -32.27
CA SER A 47 22.50 0.33 -31.70
C SER A 47 22.58 1.63 -30.89
N ASP A 48 21.91 2.69 -31.35
CA ASP A 48 21.90 3.99 -30.64
C ASP A 48 21.06 3.89 -29.35
N VAL A 49 19.94 3.18 -29.36
CA VAL A 49 19.15 2.90 -28.15
C VAL A 49 19.98 2.12 -27.14
N VAL A 50 20.70 1.09 -27.59
CA VAL A 50 21.62 0.30 -26.76
C VAL A 50 22.71 1.16 -26.18
N TYR A 51 23.32 2.04 -26.98
CA TYR A 51 24.35 2.98 -26.52
C TYR A 51 23.81 3.91 -25.43
N VAL A 52 22.63 4.49 -25.64
CA VAL A 52 21.98 5.38 -24.64
C VAL A 52 21.72 4.65 -23.33
N ILE A 53 21.14 3.45 -23.38
CA ILE A 53 20.83 2.65 -22.19
C ILE A 53 22.11 2.25 -21.44
N SER A 54 23.20 1.92 -22.13
CA SER A 54 24.46 1.51 -21.51
C SER A 54 25.29 2.68 -21.00
N SER A 55 25.07 3.88 -21.47
CA SER A 55 25.90 5.07 -21.18
C SER A 55 25.31 6.02 -20.15
N PHE A 56 24.00 5.99 -19.93
CA PHE A 56 23.30 6.94 -19.06
C PHE A 56 22.40 6.26 -18.03
N MET A 57 22.09 6.94 -16.94
CA MET A 57 20.99 6.54 -16.05
C MET A 57 19.66 6.82 -16.78
N ILE A 58 18.97 5.75 -17.15
CA ILE A 58 17.76 5.82 -17.99
C ILE A 58 16.53 5.38 -17.19
N ILE A 59 15.46 6.14 -17.28
CA ILE A 59 14.13 5.77 -16.80
C ILE A 59 13.19 5.58 -18.00
N THR A 60 12.47 4.48 -18.01
CA THR A 60 11.40 4.18 -18.96
C THR A 60 10.23 3.54 -18.23
N TYR A 61 9.03 3.57 -18.83
CA TYR A 61 7.90 2.88 -18.20
C TYR A 61 8.04 1.37 -18.33
N LYS A 62 8.34 0.91 -19.51
CA LYS A 62 8.57 -0.51 -19.83
C LYS A 62 9.50 -0.60 -21.03
N THR A 63 10.42 -1.54 -21.02
CA THR A 63 11.28 -1.82 -22.18
C THR A 63 10.45 -2.48 -23.29
N PRO A 64 10.27 -1.86 -24.46
CA PRO A 64 9.22 -2.24 -25.41
C PRO A 64 9.51 -3.46 -26.28
N THR A 65 10.75 -3.86 -26.49
CA THR A 65 11.06 -4.88 -27.51
C THR A 65 11.77 -6.12 -26.96
N LYS A 66 11.41 -7.28 -27.52
CA LYS A 66 12.11 -8.56 -27.29
C LYS A 66 13.60 -8.44 -27.66
N ASP A 67 13.93 -7.65 -28.65
CA ASP A 67 15.30 -7.50 -29.18
C ASP A 67 16.22 -6.80 -28.17
N ILE A 68 15.75 -5.76 -27.46
CA ILE A 68 16.51 -5.13 -26.39
C ILE A 68 16.64 -6.04 -25.17
N LYS A 69 15.59 -6.83 -24.86
CA LYS A 69 15.65 -7.85 -23.79
C LYS A 69 16.61 -9.00 -24.11
N SER A 70 16.71 -9.39 -25.39
CA SER A 70 17.63 -10.48 -25.85
C SER A 70 19.10 -10.08 -25.79
N LEU A 71 19.42 -8.79 -25.83
CA LEU A 71 20.80 -8.26 -25.79
C LEU A 71 21.46 -8.39 -24.42
N ASN A 72 20.78 -8.98 -23.44
CA ASN A 72 21.32 -9.25 -22.09
C ASN A 72 21.98 -8.00 -21.46
N LEU A 73 21.44 -6.80 -21.79
CA LEU A 73 21.88 -5.53 -21.26
C LEU A 73 21.65 -5.53 -19.74
N ARG A 74 22.60 -6.06 -19.00
CA ARG A 74 22.72 -5.89 -17.56
C ARG A 74 23.16 -4.44 -17.28
N SER A 75 22.37 -3.49 -17.78
CA SER A 75 22.61 -2.09 -17.50
C SER A 75 22.18 -1.82 -16.06
N ASN A 76 23.16 -1.57 -15.19
CA ASN A 76 22.92 -1.01 -13.85
C ASN A 76 22.32 0.40 -13.92
N SER A 77 21.98 0.87 -15.10
CA SER A 77 21.54 2.22 -15.42
C SER A 77 20.12 2.32 -15.99
N LEU A 78 19.43 1.18 -16.27
CA LEU A 78 18.07 1.20 -16.78
C LEU A 78 17.05 0.88 -15.68
N LEU A 79 16.19 1.84 -15.36
CA LEU A 79 15.09 1.69 -14.42
C LEU A 79 13.75 1.56 -15.15
N GLU A 80 13.09 0.42 -15.00
CA GLU A 80 11.73 0.22 -15.50
C GLU A 80 10.70 0.59 -14.42
N LEU A 81 9.98 1.69 -14.62
CA LEU A 81 8.99 2.22 -13.67
C LEU A 81 7.84 1.25 -13.40
N GLN A 82 7.51 0.40 -14.38
CA GLN A 82 6.46 -0.63 -14.23
C GLN A 82 6.75 -1.60 -13.08
N ASN A 83 8.00 -1.81 -12.69
CA ASN A 83 8.36 -2.70 -11.59
C ASN A 83 7.92 -2.17 -10.21
N TYR A 84 7.59 -0.89 -10.11
CA TYR A 84 7.15 -0.19 -8.89
C TYR A 84 5.64 0.06 -8.87
N LEU A 85 4.93 -0.30 -9.94
CA LEU A 85 3.51 -0.03 -10.14
C LEU A 85 2.73 -1.31 -10.40
N ASN A 86 1.48 -1.34 -9.98
CA ASN A 86 0.62 -2.51 -10.13
C ASN A 86 -0.23 -2.48 -11.41
N ASP A 87 -0.28 -1.33 -12.08
CA ASP A 87 -1.18 -1.07 -13.20
C ASP A 87 -0.41 -0.69 -14.46
N ASP A 88 -1.11 -0.66 -15.59
CA ASP A 88 -0.55 -0.20 -16.85
C ASP A 88 -0.39 1.33 -16.91
N TYR A 89 0.34 1.80 -17.92
CA TYR A 89 0.69 3.22 -18.08
C TYR A 89 -0.53 4.15 -18.17
N TYR A 90 -1.60 3.72 -18.84
CA TYR A 90 -2.78 4.57 -19.03
C TYR A 90 -3.57 4.75 -17.74
N VAL A 91 -3.67 3.69 -16.93
CA VAL A 91 -4.26 3.80 -15.59
C VAL A 91 -3.44 4.72 -14.70
N VAL A 92 -2.12 4.63 -14.76
CA VAL A 92 -1.22 5.51 -14.01
C VAL A 92 -1.37 6.96 -14.44
N LEU A 93 -1.45 7.23 -15.75
CA LEU A 93 -1.72 8.59 -16.28
C LEU A 93 -3.03 9.15 -15.73
N SER A 94 -4.09 8.36 -15.73
CA SER A 94 -5.39 8.82 -15.21
C SER A 94 -5.31 9.22 -13.73
N ARG A 95 -4.54 8.49 -12.92
CA ARG A 95 -4.29 8.82 -11.51
C ARG A 95 -3.49 10.10 -11.31
N LEU A 96 -2.65 10.45 -12.29
CA LEU A 96 -1.92 11.72 -12.33
C LEU A 96 -2.79 12.90 -12.80
N GLY A 97 -4.05 12.66 -13.16
CA GLY A 97 -4.91 13.66 -13.80
C GLY A 97 -4.44 14.03 -15.19
N GLU A 98 -3.82 13.09 -15.91
CA GLU A 98 -3.35 13.27 -17.28
C GLU A 98 -4.17 12.44 -18.25
N ILE A 99 -4.31 12.95 -19.48
CA ILE A 99 -4.91 12.22 -20.59
C ILE A 99 -3.80 11.82 -21.55
N PRO A 100 -3.82 10.60 -22.09
CA PRO A 100 -2.84 10.16 -23.07
C PRO A 100 -2.82 11.12 -24.27
N TYR A 101 -1.62 11.41 -24.78
CA TYR A 101 -1.49 12.21 -25.98
C TYR A 101 -2.10 11.45 -27.18
N ASN A 102 -3.09 12.05 -27.83
CA ASN A 102 -3.83 11.48 -28.95
C ASN A 102 -3.67 12.26 -30.27
N GLY A 103 -2.74 13.21 -30.33
CA GLY A 103 -2.45 13.95 -31.57
C GLY A 103 -1.56 13.17 -32.55
N ASP A 104 -1.62 13.50 -33.82
CA ASP A 104 -0.90 12.81 -34.90
C ASP A 104 0.61 13.06 -34.90
N ASN A 105 1.10 14.02 -34.12
CA ASN A 105 2.52 14.33 -34.06
C ASN A 105 3.23 13.43 -33.04
N TYR A 106 3.88 12.37 -33.53
CA TYR A 106 4.59 11.39 -32.71
C TYR A 106 5.74 11.98 -31.87
N LYS A 107 6.43 13.05 -32.33
CA LYS A 107 7.47 13.74 -31.56
C LYS A 107 6.88 14.35 -30.27
N ASN A 108 5.69 14.94 -30.38
CA ASN A 108 4.99 15.49 -29.24
C ASN A 108 4.53 14.35 -28.28
N LYS A 109 4.13 13.20 -28.82
CA LYS A 109 3.81 12.02 -28.02
C LYS A 109 5.01 11.53 -27.21
N LEU A 110 6.17 11.36 -27.86
CA LEU A 110 7.39 10.93 -27.18
C LEU A 110 7.82 11.94 -26.09
N ALA A 111 7.72 13.22 -26.38
CA ALA A 111 8.02 14.28 -25.41
C ALA A 111 7.05 14.27 -24.21
N PHE A 112 5.77 14.04 -24.45
CA PHE A 112 4.76 13.89 -23.41
C PHE A 112 5.07 12.69 -22.52
N ASP A 113 5.30 11.52 -23.11
CA ASP A 113 5.58 10.28 -22.38
C ASP A 113 6.86 10.42 -21.54
N ALA A 114 7.94 10.99 -22.09
CA ALA A 114 9.18 11.23 -21.35
C ALA A 114 8.96 12.14 -20.13
N LYS A 115 8.14 13.18 -20.28
CA LYS A 115 7.77 14.07 -19.17
C LYS A 115 6.97 13.32 -18.10
N MET A 116 6.08 12.42 -18.49
CA MET A 116 5.31 11.59 -17.55
C MET A 116 6.22 10.58 -16.85
N TYR A 117 7.17 9.96 -17.52
CA TYR A 117 8.14 9.06 -16.89
C TYR A 117 8.96 9.77 -15.81
N GLN A 118 9.41 10.99 -16.04
CA GLN A 118 10.10 11.78 -15.02
C GLN A 118 9.19 12.09 -13.82
N ARG A 119 7.91 12.40 -14.06
CA ARG A 119 6.94 12.67 -12.99
C ARG A 119 6.67 11.41 -12.17
N ILE A 120 6.46 10.27 -12.82
CA ILE A 120 6.28 8.96 -12.17
C ILE A 120 7.51 8.60 -11.36
N TYR A 121 8.71 8.76 -11.94
CA TYR A 121 9.97 8.47 -11.23
C TYR A 121 10.09 9.22 -9.91
N LYS A 122 9.76 10.52 -9.88
CA LYS A 122 9.77 11.31 -8.65
C LYS A 122 8.83 10.74 -7.57
N LEU A 123 7.69 10.21 -7.98
CA LEU A 123 6.69 9.63 -7.06
C LEU A 123 7.07 8.23 -6.55
N VAL A 124 7.88 7.47 -7.29
CA VAL A 124 8.39 6.16 -6.87
C VAL A 124 9.82 6.21 -6.35
N LEU A 125 10.40 7.41 -6.21
CA LEU A 125 11.82 7.59 -5.87
C LEU A 125 12.19 6.94 -4.53
N SER A 126 11.36 7.07 -3.51
CA SER A 126 11.59 6.45 -2.19
C SER A 126 11.65 4.93 -2.28
N ASP A 127 10.73 4.33 -3.03
CA ASP A 127 10.72 2.89 -3.29
C ASP A 127 11.98 2.45 -4.07
N TYR A 128 12.37 3.21 -5.09
CA TYR A 128 13.58 2.95 -5.84
C TYR A 128 14.83 3.02 -4.97
N LEU A 129 14.96 4.05 -4.13
CA LEU A 129 16.10 4.20 -3.21
C LEU A 129 16.16 3.05 -2.21
N ALA A 130 15.03 2.62 -1.66
CA ALA A 130 14.95 1.45 -0.79
C ALA A 130 15.44 0.18 -1.50
N MET A 131 15.00 -0.06 -2.74
CA MET A 131 15.43 -1.21 -3.55
C MET A 131 16.91 -1.13 -3.95
N LYS A 132 17.42 0.07 -4.22
CA LYS A 132 18.84 0.30 -4.51
C LYS A 132 19.71 0.00 -3.30
N LYS A 133 19.35 0.49 -2.11
CA LYS A 133 20.06 0.19 -0.85
C LYS A 133 20.00 -1.30 -0.51
N LEU A 134 18.89 -1.94 -0.79
CA LEU A 134 18.74 -3.38 -0.65
C LEU A 134 19.69 -4.15 -1.59
N SER A 135 19.83 -3.69 -2.83
CA SER A 135 20.77 -4.26 -3.82
C SER A 135 22.22 -4.14 -3.36
N GLU A 136 22.60 -2.98 -2.85
CA GLU A 136 23.94 -2.74 -2.27
C GLU A 136 24.19 -3.68 -1.07
N TYR A 137 23.20 -3.84 -0.19
CA TYR A 137 23.33 -4.68 1.01
C TYR A 137 23.50 -6.17 0.70
N PHE A 138 22.76 -6.70 -0.29
CA PHE A 138 22.83 -8.12 -0.67
C PHE A 138 23.85 -8.41 -1.79
N GLY A 139 24.45 -7.39 -2.41
CA GLY A 139 25.39 -7.54 -3.51
C GLY A 139 24.76 -8.07 -4.81
N ILE A 140 23.45 -7.92 -4.98
CA ILE A 140 22.68 -8.38 -6.16
C ILE A 140 21.74 -7.29 -6.66
N ASN A 141 21.51 -7.23 -7.98
CA ASN A 141 20.62 -6.24 -8.57
C ASN A 141 19.14 -6.55 -8.27
N LEU A 142 18.55 -5.84 -7.31
CA LEU A 142 17.15 -5.96 -6.90
C LEU A 142 16.28 -4.77 -7.34
N TRP A 143 16.89 -3.62 -7.63
CA TRP A 143 16.15 -2.39 -7.92
C TRP A 143 15.38 -2.43 -9.25
N ASN A 144 15.69 -3.37 -10.13
CA ASN A 144 14.96 -3.61 -11.37
C ASN A 144 14.05 -4.86 -11.30
N ILE A 145 13.69 -5.27 -10.11
CA ILE A 145 12.80 -6.41 -9.84
C ILE A 145 11.49 -5.91 -9.22
N LYS A 146 10.39 -6.55 -9.58
CA LYS A 146 9.10 -6.27 -8.91
C LYS A 146 9.23 -6.51 -7.41
N LYS A 147 8.79 -5.56 -6.59
CA LYS A 147 8.84 -5.65 -5.12
C LYS A 147 8.29 -6.98 -4.57
N GLN A 148 7.21 -7.48 -5.17
CA GLN A 148 6.57 -8.75 -4.78
C GLN A 148 7.44 -9.99 -5.05
N SER A 149 8.47 -9.89 -5.89
CA SER A 149 9.34 -11.02 -6.29
C SER A 149 10.69 -11.03 -5.57
N VAL A 150 10.99 -10.03 -4.75
CA VAL A 150 12.30 -9.92 -4.08
C VAL A 150 12.56 -11.10 -3.15
N GLY A 151 11.56 -11.57 -2.42
CA GLY A 151 11.67 -12.74 -1.55
C GLY A 151 12.13 -13.98 -2.29
N GLU A 152 11.65 -14.21 -3.51
CA GLU A 152 12.04 -15.38 -4.29
C GLU A 152 13.52 -15.40 -4.68
N LEU A 153 14.16 -14.25 -4.79
CA LEU A 153 15.58 -14.16 -5.14
C LEU A 153 16.49 -14.37 -3.94
N LEU A 154 16.02 -14.02 -2.76
CA LEU A 154 16.82 -14.00 -1.55
C LEU A 154 16.73 -15.30 -0.74
N PHE A 155 15.68 -16.10 -0.91
CA PHE A 155 15.48 -17.33 -0.14
C PHE A 155 15.60 -18.57 -1.01
N ALA A 156 16.03 -19.68 -0.40
CA ALA A 156 16.12 -20.96 -1.08
C ALA A 156 14.73 -21.46 -1.52
N PRO A 157 14.66 -22.18 -2.66
CA PRO A 157 13.41 -22.79 -3.09
C PRO A 157 12.90 -23.83 -2.09
N ILE A 158 11.58 -23.90 -1.90
CA ILE A 158 10.95 -24.99 -1.16
C ILE A 158 10.72 -26.15 -2.15
N THR A 159 11.50 -27.20 -2.01
CA THR A 159 11.55 -28.29 -3.01
C THR A 159 10.45 -29.33 -2.85
N LYS A 160 9.86 -29.45 -1.67
CA LYS A 160 8.81 -30.44 -1.37
C LYS A 160 7.68 -29.83 -0.54
N PRO A 161 6.85 -28.94 -1.13
CA PRO A 161 5.70 -28.42 -0.43
C PRO A 161 4.69 -29.54 -0.13
N ASN A 162 4.11 -29.51 1.06
CA ASN A 162 3.06 -30.46 1.43
C ASN A 162 1.70 -29.93 0.93
N PHE A 163 0.96 -30.76 0.22
CA PHE A 163 -0.35 -30.44 -0.36
C PHE A 163 -1.54 -31.13 0.38
N SER A 164 -1.26 -31.89 1.42
CA SER A 164 -2.28 -32.46 2.32
C SER A 164 -1.76 -32.41 3.76
N PHE A 165 -2.39 -31.59 4.60
CA PHE A 165 -1.88 -31.29 5.93
C PHE A 165 -2.99 -30.90 6.90
N LYS A 166 -2.67 -30.93 8.20
CA LYS A 166 -3.51 -30.39 9.29
C LYS A 166 -2.86 -29.16 9.90
N TYR A 167 -3.68 -28.32 10.49
CA TYR A 167 -3.20 -27.25 11.34
C TYR A 167 -2.63 -27.81 12.65
N ILE A 168 -1.43 -27.37 13.00
CA ILE A 168 -0.76 -27.77 14.24
C ILE A 168 -0.96 -26.65 15.27
N VAL A 169 -1.65 -26.95 16.37
CA VAL A 169 -1.90 -25.95 17.42
C VAL A 169 -0.59 -25.65 18.17
N PRO A 170 -0.06 -24.39 18.10
CA PRO A 170 1.14 -24.01 18.82
C PRO A 170 1.04 -24.12 20.33
N THR A 171 2.16 -24.34 21.01
CA THR A 171 2.22 -24.44 22.48
C THR A 171 1.72 -23.17 23.16
N SER A 172 2.03 -21.99 22.60
CA SER A 172 1.55 -20.71 23.13
C SER A 172 0.02 -20.62 23.14
N ILE A 173 -0.63 -21.10 22.07
CA ILE A 173 -2.10 -21.16 22.00
C ILE A 173 -2.63 -22.12 23.06
N LYS A 174 -2.11 -23.36 23.13
CA LYS A 174 -2.55 -24.36 24.12
C LYS A 174 -2.47 -23.84 25.56
N GLN A 175 -1.42 -23.11 25.90
CA GLN A 175 -1.23 -22.54 27.23
C GLN A 175 -2.25 -21.44 27.56
N MET A 176 -2.67 -20.65 26.57
CA MET A 176 -3.62 -19.54 26.78
C MET A 176 -5.08 -19.99 26.75
N LEU A 177 -5.39 -21.07 26.02
CA LEU A 177 -6.77 -21.58 25.87
C LEU A 177 -7.44 -21.92 27.20
N GLN A 178 -6.70 -22.31 28.24
CA GLN A 178 -7.27 -22.55 29.57
C GLN A 178 -7.97 -21.33 30.19
N TYR A 179 -7.64 -20.13 29.70
CA TYR A 179 -8.26 -18.88 30.14
C TYR A 179 -9.32 -18.36 29.16
N CYS A 180 -9.60 -19.11 28.10
CA CYS A 180 -10.58 -18.75 27.08
C CYS A 180 -11.94 -19.44 27.32
N SER A 181 -12.94 -19.06 26.51
CA SER A 181 -14.25 -19.69 26.51
C SER A 181 -14.18 -21.14 26.03
N THR A 182 -15.14 -21.96 26.47
CA THR A 182 -15.31 -23.32 25.95
C THR A 182 -15.56 -23.30 24.43
N GLU A 183 -16.27 -22.29 23.94
CA GLU A 183 -16.56 -22.14 22.52
C GLU A 183 -15.27 -21.95 21.71
N LEU A 184 -14.36 -21.03 22.09
CA LEU A 184 -13.08 -20.85 21.41
C LEU A 184 -12.20 -22.10 21.48
N ASN A 185 -12.20 -22.81 22.61
CA ASN A 185 -11.52 -24.09 22.76
C ASN A 185 -12.03 -25.12 21.74
N ASN A 186 -13.35 -25.24 21.58
CA ASN A 186 -13.97 -26.14 20.61
C ASN A 186 -13.58 -25.76 19.19
N ILE A 187 -13.62 -24.47 18.84
CA ILE A 187 -13.20 -23.96 17.52
C ILE A 187 -11.76 -24.35 17.21
N VAL A 188 -10.83 -24.15 18.14
CA VAL A 188 -9.41 -24.51 17.94
C VAL A 188 -9.26 -26.03 17.74
N ASN A 189 -9.98 -26.83 18.54
CA ASN A 189 -9.98 -28.28 18.41
C ASN A 189 -10.54 -28.74 17.05
N ASP A 190 -11.63 -28.14 16.58
CA ASP A 190 -12.24 -28.48 15.29
C ASP A 190 -11.35 -28.07 14.11
N ILE A 191 -10.71 -26.89 14.15
CA ILE A 191 -9.73 -26.47 13.15
C ILE A 191 -8.57 -27.47 13.08
N SER A 192 -8.09 -27.98 14.21
CA SER A 192 -6.98 -28.94 14.26
C SER A 192 -7.30 -30.30 13.62
N LYS A 193 -8.59 -30.63 13.45
CA LYS A 193 -9.07 -31.88 12.83
C LYS A 193 -9.30 -31.73 11.33
N ILE A 194 -9.32 -30.52 10.79
CA ILE A 194 -9.55 -30.28 9.35
C ILE A 194 -8.39 -30.84 8.55
N ASP A 195 -8.71 -31.67 7.56
CA ASP A 195 -7.78 -32.08 6.52
C ASP A 195 -7.79 -31.01 5.42
N PHE A 196 -6.71 -30.24 5.33
CA PHE A 196 -6.50 -29.26 4.29
C PHE A 196 -5.81 -29.92 3.10
N THR A 197 -6.31 -29.65 1.89
CA THR A 197 -5.69 -30.11 0.65
C THR A 197 -5.51 -28.93 -0.30
N VAL A 198 -4.64 -29.08 -1.29
CA VAL A 198 -4.43 -28.06 -2.31
C VAL A 198 -4.93 -28.55 -3.64
N VAL A 199 -5.89 -27.84 -4.22
CA VAL A 199 -6.46 -28.14 -5.55
C VAL A 199 -6.30 -26.90 -6.42
N ASN A 200 -5.68 -27.05 -7.58
CA ASN A 200 -5.41 -25.95 -8.53
C ASN A 200 -4.72 -24.74 -7.86
N GLY A 201 -3.76 -24.99 -6.97
CA GLY A 201 -3.03 -23.95 -6.26
C GLY A 201 -3.79 -23.26 -5.13
N LYS A 202 -5.01 -23.69 -4.82
CA LYS A 202 -5.84 -23.12 -3.73
C LYS A 202 -5.99 -24.12 -2.60
N ILE A 203 -5.86 -23.64 -1.37
CA ILE A 203 -6.13 -24.44 -0.16
C ILE A 203 -7.63 -24.68 -0.06
N THR A 204 -8.02 -25.95 0.11
CA THR A 204 -9.41 -26.40 0.26
C THR A 204 -9.59 -27.10 1.61
N HIS A 205 -10.81 -27.14 2.13
CA HIS A 205 -11.16 -27.59 3.48
C HIS A 205 -12.52 -28.32 3.56
N GLY A 206 -13.10 -28.70 2.43
CA GLY A 206 -14.39 -29.41 2.38
C GLY A 206 -15.52 -28.69 3.11
N ASP A 207 -15.72 -27.40 2.83
CA ASP A 207 -16.78 -26.52 3.38
C ASP A 207 -16.76 -26.37 4.91
N LYS A 208 -15.62 -26.68 5.59
CA LYS A 208 -15.47 -26.54 7.05
C LYS A 208 -15.10 -25.12 7.49
N LEU A 209 -14.73 -24.26 6.58
CA LEU A 209 -14.50 -22.83 6.79
C LEU A 209 -15.41 -22.01 5.85
N PRO A 210 -15.83 -20.79 6.21
CA PRO A 210 -15.46 -20.08 7.44
C PRO A 210 -16.19 -20.56 8.69
N ILE A 211 -15.54 -20.41 9.86
CA ILE A 211 -16.17 -20.58 11.16
C ILE A 211 -16.47 -19.18 11.70
N TYR A 212 -17.70 -19.00 12.20
CA TYR A 212 -18.13 -17.74 12.81
C TYR A 212 -18.02 -17.83 14.33
N HIS A 213 -17.49 -16.77 14.94
CA HIS A 213 -17.35 -16.66 16.40
C HIS A 213 -17.69 -15.26 16.85
N LYS A 214 -18.37 -15.13 17.99
CA LYS A 214 -18.77 -13.83 18.55
C LYS A 214 -18.05 -13.56 19.86
N ILE A 215 -17.45 -12.36 19.97
CA ILE A 215 -16.81 -11.88 21.20
C ILE A 215 -17.35 -10.48 21.50
N GLY A 216 -18.09 -10.33 22.61
CA GLY A 216 -18.81 -9.08 22.90
C GLY A 216 -19.82 -8.74 21.80
N ASP A 217 -19.68 -7.54 21.24
CA ASP A 217 -20.55 -7.05 20.15
C ASP A 217 -20.01 -7.40 18.73
N LEU A 218 -18.84 -8.03 18.62
CA LEU A 218 -18.18 -8.28 17.35
C LEU A 218 -18.32 -9.72 16.89
N ASP A 219 -18.63 -9.88 15.60
CA ASP A 219 -18.60 -11.16 14.91
C ASP A 219 -17.30 -11.30 14.15
N PHE A 220 -16.71 -12.47 14.21
CA PHE A 220 -15.46 -12.83 13.55
C PHE A 220 -15.71 -13.93 12.52
N ASN A 221 -14.99 -13.83 11.42
CA ASN A 221 -15.01 -14.82 10.36
C ASN A 221 -13.61 -15.45 10.26
N ILE A 222 -13.48 -16.70 10.71
CA ILE A 222 -12.23 -17.46 10.74
C ILE A 222 -12.13 -18.22 9.43
N GLY A 223 -11.14 -17.89 8.60
CA GLY A 223 -10.96 -18.50 7.28
C GLY A 223 -9.50 -18.68 6.89
N ILE A 224 -9.24 -18.76 5.59
CA ILE A 224 -7.88 -18.79 5.04
C ILE A 224 -7.45 -17.34 4.82
N GLY A 225 -6.47 -16.85 5.55
CA GLY A 225 -5.97 -15.47 5.43
C GLY A 225 -5.90 -14.73 6.76
N GLY A 226 -6.04 -13.41 6.74
CA GLY A 226 -6.09 -12.59 7.96
C GLY A 226 -7.47 -12.56 8.58
N ILE A 227 -7.56 -12.34 9.89
CA ILE A 227 -8.84 -12.16 10.56
C ILE A 227 -9.32 -10.71 10.46
N HIS A 228 -10.64 -10.56 10.31
CA HIS A 228 -11.32 -9.28 10.41
C HIS A 228 -12.59 -9.48 11.24
N SER A 229 -12.82 -8.60 12.21
CA SER A 229 -14.13 -8.51 12.83
C SER A 229 -15.11 -7.80 11.89
N ASN A 230 -16.41 -8.03 12.06
CA ASN A 230 -17.37 -7.07 11.54
C ASN A 230 -17.12 -5.71 12.23
N SER A 231 -17.57 -4.65 11.60
CA SER A 231 -17.52 -3.32 12.20
C SER A 231 -18.76 -2.55 11.80
N THR A 232 -19.34 -1.85 12.75
CA THR A 232 -20.41 -0.89 12.50
C THR A 232 -19.83 0.50 12.37
N GLU A 233 -20.44 1.34 11.55
CA GLU A 233 -20.11 2.76 11.51
C GLU A 233 -20.19 3.34 12.92
N CYS A 234 -19.13 4.01 13.38
CA CYS A 234 -19.09 4.59 14.71
C CYS A 234 -18.16 5.81 14.78
N THR A 235 -18.47 6.71 15.70
CA THR A 235 -17.61 7.81 16.11
C THR A 235 -17.37 7.74 17.62
N ILE A 236 -16.11 7.69 18.04
CA ILE A 236 -15.73 7.60 19.46
C ILE A 236 -14.71 8.71 19.76
N LYS A 237 -14.99 9.54 20.77
CA LYS A 237 -14.24 10.75 21.07
C LYS A 237 -13.16 10.60 22.16
N SER A 238 -13.04 9.49 22.86
CA SER A 238 -12.06 9.37 23.95
C SER A 238 -11.79 7.93 24.35
N ASN A 239 -10.67 7.75 25.05
CA ASN A 239 -10.26 6.48 25.65
C ASN A 239 -10.10 5.33 24.64
N VAL A 240 -9.65 5.68 23.43
CA VAL A 240 -9.41 4.72 22.34
C VAL A 240 -7.92 4.41 22.26
N TYR A 241 -7.60 3.14 22.21
CA TYR A 241 -6.22 2.63 22.12
C TYR A 241 -6.13 1.59 21.02
N ASN A 242 -5.20 1.77 20.11
CA ASN A 242 -4.92 0.84 19.03
C ASN A 242 -3.64 0.06 19.33
N TYR A 243 -3.75 -1.24 19.49
CA TYR A 243 -2.65 -2.15 19.75
C TYR A 243 -2.31 -2.89 18.45
N ASP A 244 -1.14 -2.61 17.89
CA ASP A 244 -0.67 -3.11 16.60
C ASP A 244 0.54 -4.04 16.79
N VAL A 245 0.49 -5.26 16.24
CA VAL A 245 1.54 -6.26 16.42
C VAL A 245 2.66 -6.01 15.42
N SER A 246 3.85 -5.77 15.93
CA SER A 246 5.03 -5.47 15.10
C SER A 246 5.44 -6.64 14.24
N SER A 247 5.46 -6.47 12.90
CA SER A 247 5.90 -7.48 11.92
C SER A 247 5.28 -8.87 12.16
N TYR A 248 3.98 -8.90 12.35
CA TYR A 248 3.22 -10.03 12.88
C TYR A 248 3.61 -11.38 12.24
N TYR A 249 3.35 -11.53 10.96
CA TYR A 249 3.58 -12.80 10.26
C TYR A 249 5.04 -13.25 10.24
N VAL A 250 5.98 -12.31 10.13
CA VAL A 250 7.42 -12.63 10.17
C VAL A 250 7.80 -13.18 11.55
N ASN A 251 7.31 -12.54 12.62
CA ASN A 251 7.59 -13.01 13.97
C ASN A 251 6.91 -14.36 14.27
N LEU A 252 5.74 -14.64 13.72
CA LEU A 252 5.13 -15.97 13.80
C LEU A 252 6.02 -17.03 13.16
N LEU A 253 6.51 -16.78 11.92
CA LEU A 253 7.40 -17.71 11.21
C LEU A 253 8.73 -17.95 11.93
N THR A 254 9.22 -16.98 12.72
CA THR A 254 10.55 -17.06 13.35
C THR A 254 10.51 -17.46 14.83
N ASN A 255 9.40 -17.27 15.52
CA ASN A 255 9.29 -17.54 16.96
C ASN A 255 8.84 -18.97 17.28
N ASP A 256 8.25 -19.69 16.33
CA ASP A 256 7.76 -21.06 16.54
C ASP A 256 8.53 -22.06 15.68
N ASN A 257 9.09 -23.09 16.33
CA ASN A 257 9.86 -24.13 15.66
C ASN A 257 9.04 -25.00 14.69
N ILE A 258 7.71 -24.93 14.75
CA ILE A 258 6.81 -25.62 13.80
C ILE A 258 7.18 -25.27 12.36
N PHE A 259 7.58 -24.03 12.10
CA PHE A 259 7.91 -23.57 10.75
C PHE A 259 9.23 -24.10 10.21
N ILE A 260 10.16 -24.54 11.08
CA ILE A 260 11.45 -25.11 10.65
C ILE A 260 11.24 -26.32 9.75
N SER A 261 10.29 -27.20 10.10
CA SER A 261 9.97 -28.38 9.30
C SER A 261 9.29 -28.06 7.96
N MET A 262 8.71 -26.85 7.80
CA MET A 262 7.96 -26.45 6.62
C MET A 262 8.78 -25.65 5.63
N ILE A 263 9.61 -24.71 6.12
CA ILE A 263 10.36 -23.77 5.27
C ILE A 263 11.89 -23.88 5.46
N GLY A 264 12.36 -24.75 6.34
CA GLY A 264 13.78 -25.01 6.60
C GLY A 264 14.40 -24.07 7.64
N GLN A 265 15.39 -24.59 8.37
CA GLN A 265 16.11 -23.87 9.42
C GLN A 265 16.80 -22.60 8.89
N ASP A 266 17.54 -22.73 7.78
CA ASP A 266 18.28 -21.61 7.17
C ASP A 266 17.37 -20.45 6.79
N THR A 267 16.17 -20.76 6.29
CA THR A 267 15.15 -19.75 5.95
C THR A 267 14.66 -19.01 7.19
N VAL A 268 14.34 -19.73 8.26
CA VAL A 268 13.89 -19.15 9.54
C VAL A 268 14.96 -18.26 10.13
N GLU A 269 16.22 -18.71 10.14
CA GLU A 269 17.37 -17.92 10.63
C GLU A 269 17.60 -16.67 9.79
N LYS A 270 17.55 -16.78 8.47
CA LYS A 270 17.68 -15.64 7.56
C LYS A 270 16.55 -14.63 7.72
N LEU A 271 15.30 -15.06 7.87
CA LEU A 271 14.17 -14.16 8.17
C LEU A 271 14.40 -13.41 9.48
N ARG A 272 14.85 -14.11 10.53
CA ARG A 272 15.17 -13.52 11.84
C ARG A 272 16.32 -12.52 11.73
N ALA A 273 17.38 -12.85 11.00
CA ALA A 273 18.53 -11.96 10.79
C ALA A 273 18.10 -10.67 10.05
N ILE A 274 17.32 -10.78 8.98
CA ILE A 274 16.79 -9.64 8.23
C ILE A 274 15.87 -8.78 9.11
N TYR A 275 14.99 -9.39 9.89
CA TYR A 275 14.11 -8.68 10.83
C TYR A 275 14.91 -7.90 11.88
N ASN A 276 15.88 -8.55 12.53
CA ASN A 276 16.70 -7.91 13.55
C ASN A 276 17.52 -6.74 12.95
N LYS A 277 18.14 -6.95 11.78
CA LYS A 277 18.85 -5.88 11.07
C LYS A 277 17.95 -4.70 10.74
N ARG A 278 16.72 -4.96 10.26
CA ARG A 278 15.74 -3.90 10.00
C ARG A 278 15.45 -3.06 11.24
N ILE A 279 15.24 -3.69 12.40
CA ILE A 279 14.94 -2.98 13.65
C ILE A 279 16.16 -2.16 14.11
N GLU A 280 17.37 -2.73 14.04
CA GLU A 280 18.62 -2.05 14.40
C GLU A 280 18.83 -0.75 13.63
N ILE A 281 18.60 -0.78 12.31
CA ILE A 281 18.93 0.36 11.43
C ILE A 281 17.76 1.33 11.21
N LYS A 282 16.57 1.06 11.77
CA LYS A 282 15.33 1.79 11.47
C LYS A 282 15.44 3.32 11.64
N GLN A 283 16.24 3.78 12.59
CA GLN A 283 16.43 5.21 12.85
C GLN A 283 17.57 5.84 12.03
N ASN A 284 18.57 5.04 11.64
CA ASN A 284 19.81 5.55 11.06
C ASN A 284 19.93 5.33 9.54
N ASN A 285 19.13 4.41 8.97
CA ASN A 285 19.12 4.09 7.54
C ASN A 285 17.71 3.67 7.12
N TYR A 286 16.88 4.68 6.90
CA TYR A 286 15.46 4.49 6.59
C TYR A 286 15.24 3.71 5.28
N GLU A 287 15.99 4.05 4.22
CA GLU A 287 15.84 3.41 2.90
C GLU A 287 16.15 1.91 2.97
N LEU A 288 17.24 1.52 3.62
CA LEU A 288 17.57 0.10 3.79
C LEU A 288 16.55 -0.60 4.68
N SER A 289 16.09 0.05 5.76
CA SER A 289 15.04 -0.51 6.64
C SER A 289 13.73 -0.77 5.87
N ASP A 290 13.34 0.13 4.99
CA ASP A 290 12.18 -0.05 4.11
C ASP A 290 12.42 -1.14 3.07
N GLY A 291 13.60 -1.21 2.48
CA GLY A 291 13.99 -2.32 1.61
C GLY A 291 13.87 -3.68 2.31
N LEU A 292 14.42 -3.81 3.52
CA LEU A 292 14.29 -5.04 4.31
C LEU A 292 12.84 -5.39 4.68
N LYS A 293 11.97 -4.37 4.90
CA LYS A 293 10.53 -4.58 5.07
C LYS A 293 9.89 -5.19 3.82
N ILE A 294 10.28 -4.72 2.63
CA ILE A 294 9.81 -5.27 1.35
C ILE A 294 10.20 -6.75 1.23
N VAL A 295 11.43 -7.12 1.57
CA VAL A 295 11.89 -8.54 1.57
C VAL A 295 10.99 -9.40 2.43
N LEU A 296 10.78 -9.01 3.68
CA LEU A 296 9.99 -9.77 4.65
C LEU A 296 8.53 -9.93 4.21
N ALA A 297 7.90 -8.85 3.74
CA ALA A 297 6.52 -8.87 3.24
C ALA A 297 6.38 -9.69 1.94
N SER A 298 7.34 -9.56 1.03
CA SER A 298 7.38 -10.33 -0.22
C SER A 298 7.49 -11.83 0.07
N TYR A 299 8.37 -12.25 0.97
CA TYR A 299 8.53 -13.66 1.32
C TYR A 299 7.24 -14.25 1.89
N THR A 300 6.61 -13.59 2.88
CA THR A 300 5.36 -14.09 3.49
C THR A 300 4.22 -14.21 2.48
N GLY A 301 4.11 -13.26 1.54
CA GLY A 301 3.12 -13.32 0.44
C GLY A 301 3.37 -14.46 -0.53
N LYS A 302 4.64 -14.76 -0.83
CA LYS A 302 5.03 -15.82 -1.77
C LYS A 302 4.79 -17.25 -1.28
N LEU A 303 4.56 -17.45 0.01
CA LEU A 303 4.16 -18.75 0.56
C LEU A 303 2.81 -19.24 0.01
N ASN A 304 1.93 -18.33 -0.44
CA ASN A 304 0.61 -18.66 -1.02
C ASN A 304 0.53 -18.49 -2.56
N GLU A 305 1.63 -18.20 -3.22
CA GLU A 305 1.68 -17.98 -4.66
C GLU A 305 2.08 -19.28 -5.38
N PRO A 306 1.17 -19.97 -6.11
CA PRO A 306 1.45 -21.31 -6.68
C PRO A 306 2.64 -21.36 -7.64
N HIS A 307 2.96 -20.25 -8.31
CA HIS A 307 4.08 -20.18 -9.27
C HIS A 307 5.40 -19.73 -8.61
N SER A 308 5.38 -19.45 -7.31
CA SER A 308 6.57 -19.07 -6.57
C SER A 308 7.42 -20.29 -6.22
N LYS A 309 8.74 -20.15 -6.32
CA LYS A 309 9.65 -21.18 -5.81
C LYS A 309 9.66 -21.29 -4.27
N ASN A 310 9.08 -20.31 -3.57
CA ASN A 310 8.86 -20.35 -2.14
C ASN A 310 7.42 -20.77 -1.75
N TYR A 311 6.66 -21.33 -2.70
CA TYR A 311 5.30 -21.78 -2.46
C TYR A 311 5.25 -22.86 -1.37
N CYS A 312 4.55 -22.58 -0.26
CA CYS A 312 4.37 -23.50 0.86
C CYS A 312 3.00 -23.26 1.51
N PRO A 313 1.93 -23.84 0.95
CA PRO A 313 0.56 -23.62 1.41
C PRO A 313 0.36 -24.04 2.87
N GLN A 314 1.08 -25.08 3.32
CA GLN A 314 1.07 -25.51 4.71
C GLN A 314 1.61 -24.41 5.64
N ALA A 315 2.77 -23.82 5.34
CA ALA A 315 3.34 -22.74 6.15
C ALA A 315 2.47 -21.48 6.11
N TYR A 316 1.89 -21.14 4.95
CA TYR A 316 0.96 -20.04 4.82
C TYR A 316 -0.27 -20.21 5.72
N LEU A 317 -0.96 -21.36 5.63
CA LEU A 317 -2.12 -21.63 6.48
C LEU A 317 -1.73 -21.65 7.98
N GLN A 318 -0.64 -22.33 8.32
CA GLN A 318 -0.16 -22.40 9.70
C GLN A 318 0.07 -20.99 10.26
N MET A 319 0.71 -20.11 9.50
CA MET A 319 0.99 -18.73 9.88
C MET A 319 -0.29 -17.90 10.04
N THR A 320 -1.17 -17.91 9.03
CA THR A 320 -2.39 -17.09 9.06
C THR A 320 -3.38 -17.58 10.10
N MET A 321 -3.58 -18.87 10.23
CA MET A 321 -4.47 -19.47 11.24
C MET A 321 -3.95 -19.21 12.66
N THR A 322 -2.64 -19.37 12.89
CA THR A 322 -2.04 -19.02 14.20
C THR A 322 -2.28 -17.55 14.53
N GLY A 323 -2.09 -16.64 13.55
CA GLY A 323 -2.35 -15.21 13.73
C GLY A 323 -3.81 -14.92 14.09
N GLN A 324 -4.77 -15.53 13.40
CA GLN A 324 -6.19 -15.37 13.71
C GLN A 324 -6.51 -15.81 15.14
N LEU A 325 -6.10 -17.02 15.51
CA LEU A 325 -6.40 -17.59 16.83
C LEU A 325 -5.74 -16.80 17.97
N LEU A 326 -4.53 -16.29 17.78
CA LEU A 326 -3.87 -15.43 18.78
C LEU A 326 -4.61 -14.11 18.99
N LEU A 327 -5.13 -13.48 17.94
CA LEU A 327 -5.94 -12.25 18.06
C LEU A 327 -7.31 -12.52 18.68
N LEU A 328 -7.93 -13.68 18.42
CA LEU A 328 -9.16 -14.09 19.09
C LEU A 328 -8.96 -14.30 20.58
N ILE A 329 -7.87 -14.97 20.98
CA ILE A 329 -7.49 -15.14 22.39
C ILE A 329 -7.29 -13.78 23.08
N LEU A 330 -6.57 -12.87 22.44
CA LEU A 330 -6.39 -11.50 22.95
C LEU A 330 -7.73 -10.77 23.08
N SER A 331 -8.62 -10.93 22.10
CA SER A 331 -9.95 -10.33 22.11
C SER A 331 -10.79 -10.87 23.28
N GLU A 332 -10.75 -12.17 23.57
CA GLU A 332 -11.44 -12.73 24.73
C GLU A 332 -10.87 -12.19 26.05
N PHE A 333 -9.54 -12.07 26.18
CA PHE A 333 -8.92 -11.49 27.38
C PHE A 333 -9.40 -10.06 27.61
N ILE A 334 -9.42 -9.23 26.54
CA ILE A 334 -9.87 -7.84 26.61
C ILE A 334 -11.37 -7.76 26.93
N ASN A 335 -12.20 -8.60 26.32
CA ASN A 335 -13.63 -8.65 26.60
C ASN A 335 -13.92 -9.06 28.06
N LYS A 336 -13.21 -10.07 28.59
CA LYS A 336 -13.36 -10.54 29.99
C LYS A 336 -13.02 -9.48 31.03
N ILE A 337 -12.12 -8.56 30.74
CA ILE A 337 -11.80 -7.45 31.64
C ILE A 337 -12.74 -6.25 31.49
N GLY A 338 -13.78 -6.35 30.65
CA GLY A 338 -14.81 -5.35 30.47
C GLY A 338 -14.42 -4.17 29.57
N ALA A 339 -13.33 -4.25 28.81
CA ALA A 339 -12.99 -3.26 27.80
C ALA A 339 -13.75 -3.53 26.50
N LYS A 340 -14.23 -2.48 25.85
CA LYS A 340 -14.98 -2.58 24.59
C LYS A 340 -14.02 -2.68 23.42
N ILE A 341 -14.08 -3.77 22.65
CA ILE A 341 -13.37 -3.90 21.39
C ILE A 341 -14.12 -3.11 20.32
N ILE A 342 -13.42 -2.26 19.57
CA ILE A 342 -13.99 -1.47 18.47
C ILE A 342 -13.87 -2.24 17.17
N PHE A 343 -12.69 -2.77 16.88
CA PHE A 343 -12.43 -3.68 15.77
C PHE A 343 -11.16 -4.50 16.00
N VAL A 344 -11.07 -5.61 15.28
CA VAL A 344 -9.85 -6.40 15.12
C VAL A 344 -9.53 -6.47 13.64
N ASN A 345 -8.31 -6.11 13.29
CA ASN A 345 -7.76 -6.18 11.95
C ASN A 345 -6.64 -7.24 11.92
N THR A 346 -6.20 -7.62 10.74
CA THR A 346 -5.21 -8.67 10.44
C THR A 346 -4.04 -8.79 11.43
N ASP A 347 -3.61 -7.69 12.01
CA ASP A 347 -2.40 -7.56 12.83
C ASP A 347 -2.58 -6.66 14.08
N GLY A 348 -3.80 -6.30 14.43
CA GLY A 348 -4.05 -5.42 15.56
C GLY A 348 -5.47 -5.43 16.11
N ILE A 349 -5.63 -4.81 17.27
CA ILE A 349 -6.89 -4.66 17.97
C ILE A 349 -7.07 -3.22 18.46
N CYS A 350 -8.21 -2.63 18.17
CA CYS A 350 -8.58 -1.31 18.65
C CYS A 350 -9.62 -1.44 19.76
N VAL A 351 -9.37 -0.80 20.89
CA VAL A 351 -10.19 -0.93 22.09
C VAL A 351 -10.57 0.42 22.67
N ARG A 352 -11.74 0.50 23.30
CA ARG A 352 -12.16 1.62 24.14
C ARG A 352 -12.19 1.18 25.60
N THR A 353 -11.47 1.87 26.48
CA THR A 353 -11.43 1.56 27.91
C THR A 353 -11.14 2.78 28.75
N HIS A 354 -11.73 2.85 29.95
CA HIS A 354 -11.37 3.82 31.00
C HIS A 354 -10.18 3.35 31.84
N ASP A 355 -9.90 2.05 31.85
CA ASP A 355 -8.78 1.43 32.58
C ASP A 355 -7.76 0.84 31.59
N LYS A 356 -6.87 1.70 31.08
CA LYS A 356 -5.79 1.30 30.18
C LYS A 356 -4.84 0.29 30.83
N ASN A 357 -4.53 0.47 32.13
CA ASN A 357 -3.56 -0.37 32.81
C ASN A 357 -4.02 -1.83 32.85
N ARG A 358 -5.31 -2.07 32.98
CA ARG A 358 -5.86 -3.42 32.97
C ARG A 358 -5.76 -4.06 31.59
N VAL A 359 -5.98 -3.28 30.53
CA VAL A 359 -5.78 -3.77 29.16
C VAL A 359 -4.30 -4.03 28.88
N ASP A 360 -3.40 -3.12 29.28
CA ASP A 360 -1.95 -3.28 29.12
C ASP A 360 -1.46 -4.59 29.76
N LYS A 361 -1.90 -4.92 30.96
CA LYS A 361 -1.55 -6.19 31.62
C LYS A 361 -2.02 -7.42 30.84
N ALA A 362 -3.21 -7.37 30.25
CA ALA A 362 -3.70 -8.46 29.38
C ALA A 362 -2.84 -8.60 28.11
N VAL A 363 -2.49 -7.48 27.47
CA VAL A 363 -1.60 -7.44 26.31
C VAL A 363 -0.19 -7.91 26.67
N GLU A 364 0.38 -7.47 27.79
CA GLU A 364 1.70 -7.90 28.26
C GLU A 364 1.75 -9.41 28.52
N TYR A 365 0.73 -9.97 29.18
CA TYR A 365 0.62 -11.41 29.36
C TYR A 365 0.60 -12.14 28.01
N TRP A 366 -0.22 -11.69 27.07
CA TRP A 366 -0.30 -12.24 25.73
C TRP A 366 1.05 -12.13 24.98
N CYS A 367 1.73 -10.99 25.05
CA CYS A 367 3.08 -10.78 24.49
C CYS A 367 4.11 -11.75 25.08
N LYS A 368 4.05 -11.99 26.39
CA LYS A 368 4.97 -12.93 27.06
C LYS A 368 4.78 -14.37 26.57
N GLN A 369 3.53 -14.81 26.36
CA GLN A 369 3.22 -16.16 25.88
C GLN A 369 3.59 -16.34 24.39
N THR A 370 3.39 -15.31 23.58
CA THR A 370 3.57 -15.37 22.12
C THR A 370 4.96 -14.96 21.66
N LYS A 371 5.76 -14.31 22.52
CA LYS A 371 7.03 -13.64 22.20
C LYS A 371 6.88 -12.55 21.12
N LEU A 372 5.67 -12.03 20.94
CA LEU A 372 5.36 -10.95 20.01
C LEU A 372 5.50 -9.59 20.70
N LYS A 373 5.72 -8.54 19.91
CA LYS A 373 5.78 -7.15 20.38
C LYS A 373 4.60 -6.37 19.84
N VAL A 374 3.98 -5.56 20.71
CA VAL A 374 2.83 -4.74 20.37
C VAL A 374 3.17 -3.28 20.61
N ASN A 375 2.82 -2.42 19.65
CA ASN A 375 2.83 -0.97 19.82
C ASN A 375 1.43 -0.50 20.19
N CYS A 376 1.32 0.53 21.02
CA CYS A 376 0.05 1.12 21.42
C CYS A 376 0.00 2.59 21.05
N ASP A 377 -0.95 2.96 20.18
CA ASP A 377 -1.29 4.34 19.88
C ASP A 377 -2.55 4.74 20.63
N LYS A 378 -2.52 5.90 21.30
CA LYS A 378 -3.72 6.51 21.88
C LYS A 378 -4.36 7.45 20.86
N TYR A 379 -5.64 7.22 20.57
CA TYR A 379 -6.43 8.12 19.74
C TYR A 379 -7.28 9.06 20.61
N LEU A 380 -7.30 10.34 20.26
CA LEU A 380 -8.22 11.33 20.83
C LEU A 380 -9.64 11.05 20.35
N CYS A 381 -9.76 10.72 19.08
CA CYS A 381 -11.00 10.28 18.47
C CYS A 381 -10.75 9.33 17.29
N ILE A 382 -11.79 8.59 16.94
CA ILE A 382 -11.85 7.78 15.72
C ILE A 382 -13.25 7.87 15.11
N LYS A 383 -13.33 8.03 13.80
CA LYS A 383 -14.51 7.84 12.97
C LYS A 383 -14.24 6.68 12.01
N MET A 384 -15.10 5.68 12.03
CA MET A 384 -14.96 4.48 11.23
C MET A 384 -16.23 4.23 10.42
N ASP A 385 -16.09 4.06 9.10
CA ASP A 385 -17.13 3.58 8.21
C ASP A 385 -17.14 2.04 8.17
N ASN A 386 -15.94 1.46 8.14
CA ASN A 386 -15.68 0.05 8.23
C ASN A 386 -14.23 -0.18 8.62
N ILE A 387 -13.84 -1.44 8.87
CA ILE A 387 -12.50 -1.83 9.34
C ILE A 387 -11.35 -1.38 8.41
N ASN A 388 -11.60 -1.22 7.12
CA ASN A 388 -10.62 -0.81 6.12
C ASN A 388 -10.71 0.68 5.76
N SER A 389 -11.68 1.40 6.30
CA SER A 389 -11.94 2.82 5.99
C SER A 389 -12.30 3.57 7.27
N TYR A 390 -11.30 4.21 7.86
CA TYR A 390 -11.45 5.01 9.07
C TYR A 390 -10.46 6.18 9.10
N MET A 391 -10.78 7.17 9.92
CA MET A 391 -9.89 8.26 10.28
C MET A 391 -9.81 8.38 11.80
N ALA A 392 -8.63 8.74 12.29
CA ALA A 392 -8.37 8.94 13.71
C ALA A 392 -7.38 10.08 13.93
N VAL A 393 -7.37 10.65 15.13
CA VAL A 393 -6.37 11.63 15.55
C VAL A 393 -5.66 11.07 16.76
N LYS A 394 -4.33 10.95 16.68
CA LYS A 394 -3.49 10.52 17.80
C LYS A 394 -3.37 11.61 18.88
N SER A 395 -2.92 11.23 20.05
CA SER A 395 -2.70 12.16 21.18
C SER A 395 -1.64 13.24 20.91
N ASN A 396 -0.80 13.07 19.91
CA ASN A 396 0.15 14.07 19.42
C ASN A 396 -0.39 14.93 18.26
N ASN A 397 -1.71 14.92 18.02
CA ASN A 397 -2.40 15.57 16.90
C ASN A 397 -2.05 15.04 15.50
N GLU A 398 -1.40 13.89 15.40
CA GLU A 398 -1.17 13.23 14.11
C GLU A 398 -2.48 12.66 13.55
N PHE A 399 -2.84 13.06 12.33
CA PHE A 399 -3.98 12.51 11.62
C PHE A 399 -3.64 11.16 10.99
N ILE A 400 -4.48 10.17 11.22
CA ILE A 400 -4.40 8.85 10.62
C ILE A 400 -5.62 8.65 9.72
N GLY A 401 -5.38 8.41 8.43
CA GLY A 401 -6.42 8.06 7.48
C GLY A 401 -6.14 6.71 6.83
N LYS A 402 -7.15 5.85 6.80
CA LYS A 402 -7.12 4.55 6.13
C LYS A 402 -8.24 4.45 5.10
N GLY A 403 -8.01 3.63 4.05
CA GLY A 403 -9.00 3.45 2.98
C GLY A 403 -9.32 4.76 2.26
N SER A 404 -10.59 5.13 2.22
CA SER A 404 -11.08 6.38 1.60
C SER A 404 -10.61 7.66 2.29
N TYR A 405 -10.13 7.57 3.52
CA TYR A 405 -9.62 8.72 4.28
C TYR A 405 -8.11 8.90 4.23
N ASN A 406 -7.40 8.04 3.49
CA ASN A 406 -5.94 8.12 3.42
C ASN A 406 -5.49 9.39 2.68
N PRO A 407 -4.67 10.27 3.32
CA PRO A 407 -4.22 11.54 2.72
C PRO A 407 -3.06 11.38 1.73
N ASP A 408 -2.41 10.20 1.67
CA ASP A 408 -1.22 10.00 0.87
C ASP A 408 -1.59 9.75 -0.59
N PHE A 409 -1.03 10.52 -1.50
CA PHE A 409 -1.17 10.27 -2.93
C PHE A 409 -0.45 8.98 -3.33
N SER A 410 -1.10 8.15 -4.14
CA SER A 410 -0.53 6.89 -4.60
C SER A 410 -0.83 6.62 -6.07
N LEU A 411 0.17 6.14 -6.81
CA LEU A 411 -0.01 5.65 -8.16
C LEU A 411 -0.58 4.21 -8.21
N ASN A 412 -0.61 3.51 -7.07
CA ASN A 412 -1.08 2.11 -6.97
C ASN A 412 -2.54 1.98 -6.52
N ARG A 413 -3.24 3.10 -6.32
CA ARG A 413 -4.66 3.12 -5.92
C ARG A 413 -5.38 4.34 -6.47
N SER A 414 -6.72 4.33 -6.41
CA SER A 414 -7.53 5.52 -6.68
C SER A 414 -7.27 6.62 -5.64
N ASN A 415 -7.15 7.87 -6.11
CA ASN A 415 -6.95 9.05 -5.28
C ASN A 415 -8.22 9.93 -5.23
N ASN A 416 -9.40 9.35 -5.40
CA ASN A 416 -10.65 10.10 -5.44
C ASN A 416 -10.89 10.88 -4.14
N LEU A 417 -11.17 12.17 -4.27
CA LEU A 417 -11.38 13.09 -3.14
C LEU A 417 -10.21 13.15 -2.14
N ILE A 418 -9.02 12.73 -2.57
CA ILE A 418 -7.81 12.76 -1.72
C ILE A 418 -7.53 14.15 -1.16
N ILE A 419 -7.90 15.19 -1.91
CA ILE A 419 -7.73 16.58 -1.49
C ILE A 419 -8.44 16.88 -0.16
N CYS A 420 -9.58 16.23 0.11
CA CYS A 420 -10.31 16.39 1.37
C CYS A 420 -9.50 15.80 2.54
N SER A 421 -9.00 14.58 2.40
CA SER A 421 -8.15 13.93 3.42
C SER A 421 -6.81 14.66 3.60
N MET A 422 -6.20 15.15 2.52
CA MET A 422 -4.99 15.98 2.58
C MET A 422 -5.25 17.31 3.31
N ALA A 423 -6.37 17.96 3.05
CA ALA A 423 -6.72 19.21 3.72
C ALA A 423 -6.90 19.03 5.23
N ILE A 424 -7.54 17.93 5.66
CA ILE A 424 -7.67 17.57 7.07
C ILE A 424 -6.29 17.27 7.67
N ASN A 425 -5.47 16.47 7.00
CA ASN A 425 -4.12 16.16 7.48
C ASN A 425 -3.26 17.42 7.65
N LEU A 426 -3.27 18.34 6.68
CA LEU A 426 -2.53 19.60 6.75
C LEU A 426 -3.09 20.54 7.83
N LEU A 427 -4.38 20.48 8.08
CA LEU A 427 -5.00 21.22 9.15
C LEU A 427 -4.47 20.75 10.53
N PHE A 428 -4.42 19.42 10.78
CA PHE A 428 -3.90 18.86 12.02
C PHE A 428 -2.38 19.03 12.17
N SER A 429 -1.62 18.80 11.10
CA SER A 429 -0.15 18.80 11.16
C SER A 429 0.48 20.20 11.13
N LEU A 430 -0.11 21.13 10.36
CA LEU A 430 0.47 22.44 10.08
C LEU A 430 -0.47 23.62 10.40
N GLY A 431 -1.69 23.37 10.82
CA GLY A 431 -2.70 24.41 11.08
C GLY A 431 -3.19 25.14 9.82
N ILE A 432 -2.99 24.56 8.62
CA ILE A 432 -3.42 25.19 7.36
C ILE A 432 -4.93 25.01 7.19
N PRO A 433 -5.71 26.09 7.00
CA PRO A 433 -7.16 25.98 6.82
C PRO A 433 -7.56 25.13 5.62
N ILE A 434 -8.62 24.32 5.76
CA ILE A 434 -9.15 23.44 4.71
C ILE A 434 -9.38 24.20 3.40
N GLN A 435 -10.01 25.39 3.47
CA GLN A 435 -10.31 26.21 2.29
C GLN A 435 -9.04 26.66 1.58
N GLN A 436 -7.99 26.99 2.32
CA GLN A 436 -6.71 27.40 1.76
C GLN A 436 -6.03 26.23 1.02
N THR A 437 -6.03 25.04 1.61
CA THR A 437 -5.46 23.84 0.99
C THR A 437 -6.19 23.51 -0.30
N ILE A 438 -7.52 23.40 -0.25
CA ILE A 438 -8.33 23.00 -1.42
C ILE A 438 -8.20 23.98 -2.59
N ARG A 439 -8.06 25.28 -2.31
CA ARG A 439 -7.94 26.31 -3.37
C ARG A 439 -6.54 26.49 -3.92
N LYS A 440 -5.48 26.14 -3.16
CA LYS A 440 -4.08 26.40 -3.54
C LYS A 440 -3.33 25.18 -4.05
N MET A 441 -3.81 23.97 -3.77
CA MET A 441 -3.19 22.74 -4.27
C MET A 441 -3.43 22.56 -5.78
N ASP A 442 -2.65 21.68 -6.40
CA ASP A 442 -2.83 21.30 -7.81
C ASP A 442 -4.28 20.83 -8.04
N PHE A 443 -5.00 21.47 -8.98
CA PHE A 443 -6.39 21.13 -9.29
C PHE A 443 -6.57 19.66 -9.71
N LYS A 444 -5.52 19.00 -10.18
CA LYS A 444 -5.55 17.58 -10.55
C LYS A 444 -5.85 16.67 -9.36
N LEU A 445 -5.61 17.13 -8.13
CA LEU A 445 -6.02 16.43 -6.90
C LEU A 445 -7.54 16.49 -6.63
N LEU A 446 -8.24 17.41 -7.34
CA LEU A 446 -9.71 17.51 -7.30
C LEU A 446 -10.37 16.52 -8.28
N LEU A 447 -9.61 15.96 -9.24
CA LEU A 447 -10.15 15.06 -10.24
C LEU A 447 -10.56 13.71 -9.61
N ILE A 448 -11.74 13.26 -10.01
CA ILE A 448 -12.29 11.96 -9.61
C ILE A 448 -12.16 11.02 -10.80
N ASN A 449 -11.59 9.84 -10.57
CA ASN A 449 -11.39 8.80 -11.57
C ASN A 449 -12.36 7.65 -11.33
N ARG A 450 -13.13 7.28 -12.33
CA ARG A 450 -14.10 6.18 -12.22
C ARG A 450 -14.07 5.31 -13.46
N LYS A 451 -13.89 4.02 -13.26
CA LYS A 451 -14.00 3.03 -14.33
C LYS A 451 -15.47 2.70 -14.57
N SER A 452 -15.94 2.77 -15.83
CA SER A 452 -17.23 2.30 -16.29
C SER A 452 -17.03 1.52 -17.59
N GLY A 453 -17.33 0.23 -17.61
CA GLY A 453 -16.95 -0.68 -18.69
C GLY A 453 -15.42 -0.78 -18.78
N GLU A 454 -14.88 -0.65 -20.01
CA GLU A 454 -13.44 -0.67 -20.28
C GLU A 454 -12.76 0.69 -20.14
N GLN A 455 -13.54 1.78 -20.00
CA GLN A 455 -13.02 3.15 -19.98
C GLN A 455 -12.91 3.68 -18.55
N THR A 456 -11.91 4.55 -18.34
CA THR A 456 -11.76 5.35 -17.12
C THR A 456 -12.11 6.78 -17.43
N TYR A 457 -13.09 7.30 -16.71
CA TYR A 457 -13.56 8.68 -16.84
C TYR A 457 -12.93 9.54 -15.76
N GLN A 458 -12.53 10.76 -16.13
CA GLN A 458 -12.08 11.79 -15.21
C GLN A 458 -13.13 12.90 -15.17
N TYR A 459 -13.50 13.33 -13.97
CA TYR A 459 -14.49 14.41 -13.79
C TYR A 459 -14.23 15.18 -12.49
N TYR A 460 -14.88 16.32 -12.36
CA TYR A 460 -14.75 17.22 -11.22
C TYR A 460 -16.11 17.87 -10.90
N PHE A 461 -16.30 18.33 -9.66
CA PHE A 461 -17.46 19.12 -9.28
C PHE A 461 -17.39 20.50 -9.94
N SER A 462 -18.46 20.91 -10.63
CA SER A 462 -18.54 22.10 -11.45
C SER A 462 -19.82 22.86 -11.19
N TYR A 463 -19.75 24.21 -11.21
CA TYR A 463 -20.97 25.03 -11.20
C TYR A 463 -21.85 24.81 -12.43
N ASN A 464 -21.27 24.38 -13.55
CA ASN A 464 -21.98 24.03 -14.79
C ASN A 464 -22.30 22.53 -14.88
N GLY A 465 -22.08 21.78 -13.77
CA GLY A 465 -22.21 20.33 -13.75
C GLY A 465 -23.64 19.84 -13.85
N ASN A 466 -23.82 18.68 -14.49
CA ASN A 466 -25.14 18.05 -14.63
C ASN A 466 -25.69 17.62 -13.25
N PRO A 467 -26.83 18.16 -12.80
CA PRO A 467 -27.42 17.81 -11.50
C PRO A 467 -27.88 16.35 -11.42
N TYR A 468 -28.13 15.70 -12.55
CA TYR A 468 -28.54 14.29 -12.62
C TYR A 468 -27.37 13.33 -12.72
N GLY A 469 -26.14 13.83 -12.80
CA GLY A 469 -24.92 13.06 -12.93
C GLY A 469 -24.52 12.79 -14.38
N LEU A 470 -23.29 12.31 -14.53
CA LEU A 470 -22.69 11.98 -15.81
C LEU A 470 -23.10 10.57 -16.28
N ARG A 471 -23.03 10.35 -17.60
CA ARG A 471 -23.28 9.06 -18.21
C ARG A 471 -22.05 8.62 -19.01
N ASP A 472 -21.76 7.31 -18.99
CA ASP A 472 -20.73 6.72 -19.84
C ASP A 472 -21.17 6.64 -21.31
N VAL A 473 -20.26 6.17 -22.18
CA VAL A 473 -20.51 6.02 -23.62
C VAL A 473 -21.69 5.12 -23.97
N ASN A 474 -22.11 4.24 -23.04
CA ASN A 474 -23.27 3.34 -23.19
C ASN A 474 -24.55 3.93 -22.55
N GLY A 475 -24.52 5.18 -22.11
CA GLY A 475 -25.64 5.85 -21.47
C GLY A 475 -25.87 5.46 -20.00
N LYS A 476 -25.03 4.61 -19.40
CA LYS A 476 -25.12 4.20 -17.99
C LYS A 476 -24.65 5.33 -17.09
N LYS A 477 -25.44 5.63 -16.04
CA LYS A 477 -25.07 6.65 -15.04
C LYS A 477 -23.76 6.28 -14.32
N ILE A 478 -22.85 7.24 -14.24
CA ILE A 478 -21.63 7.15 -13.42
C ILE A 478 -22.02 7.49 -11.98
N PRO A 479 -21.82 6.60 -11.01
CA PRO A 479 -22.20 6.86 -9.62
C PRO A 479 -21.45 8.05 -9.01
N ASN A 480 -22.14 8.83 -8.16
CA ASN A 480 -21.59 9.99 -7.44
C ASN A 480 -20.99 11.07 -8.37
N SER A 481 -21.63 11.31 -9.51
CA SER A 481 -21.21 12.28 -10.51
C SER A 481 -22.21 13.43 -10.69
N GLU A 482 -23.14 13.60 -9.75
CA GLU A 482 -24.06 14.73 -9.71
C GLU A 482 -23.27 16.04 -9.58
N HIS A 483 -23.72 17.09 -10.28
CA HIS A 483 -23.04 18.38 -10.37
C HIS A 483 -21.60 18.30 -10.86
N CYS A 484 -21.27 17.31 -11.71
CA CYS A 484 -19.92 17.14 -12.27
C CYS A 484 -19.88 17.43 -13.76
N CYS A 485 -18.69 17.82 -14.23
CA CYS A 485 -18.29 17.88 -15.63
C CYS A 485 -17.15 16.92 -15.92
N PHE A 486 -17.11 16.35 -17.13
CA PHE A 486 -15.95 15.58 -17.59
C PHE A 486 -14.72 16.47 -17.74
N TYR A 487 -13.57 15.94 -17.31
CA TYR A 487 -12.29 16.56 -17.59
C TYR A 487 -11.66 15.89 -18.82
N ASN A 488 -11.47 16.70 -19.87
CA ASN A 488 -10.94 16.25 -21.14
C ASN A 488 -9.47 16.67 -21.37
N GLY A 489 -8.75 16.96 -20.30
CA GLY A 489 -7.35 17.40 -20.36
C GLY A 489 -7.18 18.91 -20.45
N GLY A 490 -5.93 19.36 -20.34
CA GLY A 490 -5.57 20.75 -20.51
C GLY A 490 -5.41 21.56 -19.22
N LYS A 491 -5.79 22.82 -19.25
CA LYS A 491 -5.66 23.77 -18.15
C LYS A 491 -6.68 23.49 -17.05
N CYS A 492 -6.46 24.11 -15.89
CA CYS A 492 -7.43 24.13 -14.80
C CYS A 492 -8.78 24.69 -15.30
N PRO A 493 -9.90 23.96 -15.12
CA PRO A 493 -11.22 24.47 -15.46
C PRO A 493 -11.56 25.71 -14.61
N GLU A 494 -12.21 26.70 -15.22
CA GLU A 494 -12.61 27.94 -14.54
C GLU A 494 -13.86 27.78 -13.68
N ASP A 495 -14.66 26.75 -13.95
CA ASP A 495 -15.95 26.46 -13.32
C ASP A 495 -15.88 25.44 -12.18
N ILE A 496 -14.70 25.17 -11.62
CA ILE A 496 -14.55 24.25 -10.49
C ILE A 496 -15.37 24.73 -9.29
N MET A 497 -16.24 23.87 -8.79
CA MET A 497 -17.01 24.11 -7.58
C MET A 497 -16.19 23.75 -6.33
N TYR A 498 -15.24 24.60 -5.95
CA TYR A 498 -14.40 24.40 -4.77
C TYR A 498 -15.19 24.23 -3.47
N THR A 499 -16.37 24.86 -3.37
CA THR A 499 -17.27 24.73 -2.22
C THR A 499 -17.69 23.29 -1.97
N ALA A 500 -17.95 22.51 -3.01
CA ALA A 500 -18.35 21.11 -2.87
C ALA A 500 -17.24 20.26 -2.22
N TYR A 501 -15.96 20.52 -2.51
CA TYR A 501 -14.84 19.83 -1.88
C TYR A 501 -14.61 20.32 -0.44
N ILE A 502 -14.77 21.62 -0.20
CA ILE A 502 -14.66 22.21 1.14
C ILE A 502 -15.73 21.63 2.05
N GLU A 503 -16.98 21.62 1.64
CA GLU A 503 -18.11 21.04 2.39
C GLU A 503 -17.90 19.54 2.70
N LYS A 504 -17.37 18.77 1.73
CA LYS A 504 -17.02 17.35 1.97
C LYS A 504 -15.91 17.20 3.01
N ALA A 505 -14.86 18.00 2.94
CA ALA A 505 -13.78 17.95 3.91
C ALA A 505 -14.25 18.42 5.31
N GLU A 506 -15.04 19.50 5.37
CA GLU A 506 -15.64 19.99 6.62
C GLU A 506 -16.60 18.96 7.21
N LYS A 507 -17.40 18.28 6.40
CA LYS A 507 -18.25 17.17 6.85
C LYS A 507 -17.40 16.03 7.46
N MET A 508 -16.35 15.60 6.78
CA MET A 508 -15.43 14.58 7.32
C MET A 508 -14.84 15.02 8.66
N LEU A 509 -14.43 16.28 8.79
CA LEU A 509 -13.93 16.84 10.04
C LEU A 509 -15.00 16.85 11.14
N ASN A 510 -16.22 17.25 10.79
CA ASN A 510 -17.37 17.27 11.70
C ASN A 510 -17.72 15.85 12.19
N ASP A 511 -17.64 14.86 11.32
CA ASP A 511 -17.87 13.45 11.65
C ASP A 511 -16.85 12.91 12.66
N LEU A 512 -15.63 13.46 12.72
CA LEU A 512 -14.65 13.19 13.78
C LEU A 512 -15.08 13.75 15.15
N GLY A 513 -16.02 14.70 15.17
CA GLY A 513 -16.54 15.29 16.40
C GLY A 513 -15.62 16.28 17.09
N PHE A 514 -14.70 16.90 16.36
CA PHE A 514 -13.73 17.87 16.87
C PHE A 514 -14.22 19.33 16.89
N ILE A 515 -15.45 19.60 16.47
CA ILE A 515 -15.95 20.97 16.25
C ILE A 515 -15.93 21.83 17.53
N ASP A 516 -16.13 21.22 18.71
CA ASP A 516 -16.24 21.95 19.98
C ASP A 516 -14.86 22.38 20.53
N GLU A 517 -13.76 21.85 19.97
CA GLU A 517 -12.38 22.12 20.40
C GLU A 517 -11.65 23.11 19.48
N TRP A 518 -12.32 23.61 18.44
CA TRP A 518 -11.74 24.54 17.47
C TRP A 518 -12.15 25.97 17.78
N ASP A 519 -11.19 26.89 17.66
CA ASP A 519 -11.49 28.31 17.64
C ASP A 519 -12.43 28.61 16.45
N LYS A 520 -13.67 28.99 16.74
CA LYS A 520 -14.70 29.24 15.72
C LYS A 520 -14.33 30.36 14.75
N GLU A 521 -13.51 31.33 15.18
CA GLU A 521 -13.05 32.45 14.36
C GLU A 521 -11.84 32.09 13.50
N ALA A 522 -10.89 31.34 14.04
CA ALA A 522 -9.67 30.96 13.33
C ALA A 522 -9.74 29.58 12.68
N ARG A 523 -10.76 28.76 13.01
CA ARG A 523 -10.90 27.35 12.60
C ARG A 523 -9.58 26.57 12.75
N ARG A 524 -8.88 26.80 13.86
CA ARG A 524 -7.61 26.16 14.19
C ARG A 524 -7.78 25.24 15.40
N PRO A 525 -7.03 24.13 15.50
CA PRO A 525 -6.98 23.37 16.74
C PRO A 525 -6.43 24.28 17.85
N LYS A 526 -7.05 24.26 19.03
CA LYS A 526 -6.40 24.79 20.24
C LYS A 526 -5.20 23.88 20.51
N LEU A 527 -4.03 24.28 20.06
CA LEU A 527 -2.77 23.68 20.48
C LEU A 527 -2.73 23.83 22.01
N ALA A 528 -2.72 22.70 22.73
CA ALA A 528 -2.45 22.72 24.16
C ALA A 528 -1.10 23.42 24.32
N ASN A 529 -1.11 24.56 25.01
CA ASN A 529 0.13 25.24 25.34
C ASN A 529 1.06 24.24 26.02
N LYS A 530 2.24 24.08 25.41
CA LYS A 530 3.33 23.33 26.02
C LYS A 530 3.78 24.01 27.30
#